data_77cb9c804f821962a51c9aa6a4bfac7b
#
_entry.id   77cb9c804f821962a51c9aa6a4bfac7b
#
_cell.length_a   1.000
_cell.length_b   1.000
_cell.length_c   1.000
_cell.angle_alpha   90.00
_cell.angle_beta   90.00
_cell.angle_gamma   90.00
#
_symmetry.space_group_name_H-M   'P 1'
#
loop_
_entity.id
_entity.type
_entity.pdbx_description
1 polymer ?
#
loop_
_entity_poly.entity_id
_entity_poly.type
_entity_poly.pdbx_seq_one_letter_code
_entity_poly.pdbx_strand_id
1 'polypeptide(L)'
;MNARLTLVAHASTAATARALFSRDEGLEPRGAAAAGAASAPRRITRAVCSPARAAVETAGALGLAATVDPGLADWHLGEWRGRALDEIAAAHPADVAAWLADPDAAPHGGESLTALLARVAGWLAGAGLSAGPDGAAGAWGSGGSTGRAGLTGAWGSGGSAAGAGAGGSAGSAAGAGPAAGAGPVGGAAVGHTVAVTHAAVVRAAVVVTLGAPPAGFWRIDVAPLTATVLRGGPGRWTVRGTALPLDPSPGGR
;
A
#
# COMPACT_ATOMS: atom_id res chain seq x y z
N MET A 1 -2.94 6.53 19.93
CA MET A 1 -4.25 6.30 19.27
C MET A 1 -4.10 5.12 18.32
N ASN A 2 -5.00 4.12 18.39
CA ASN A 2 -4.86 2.87 17.65
C ASN A 2 -5.84 2.83 16.48
N ALA A 3 -5.42 3.30 15.30
CA ALA A 3 -6.16 3.06 14.08
C ALA A 3 -6.08 1.56 13.68
N ARG A 4 -7.10 1.10 12.97
CA ARG A 4 -7.13 -0.23 12.36
C ARG A 4 -7.22 -0.08 10.84
N LEU A 5 -6.36 -0.75 10.13
CA LEU A 5 -6.43 -0.91 8.68
C LEU A 5 -6.64 -2.39 8.38
N THR A 6 -7.68 -2.69 7.60
CA THR A 6 -7.92 -4.04 7.07
C THR A 6 -7.78 -3.97 5.57
N LEU A 7 -6.75 -4.62 5.03
CA LEU A 7 -6.55 -4.81 3.61
C LEU A 7 -7.27 -6.10 3.21
N VAL A 8 -8.16 -6.04 2.24
CA VAL A 8 -8.90 -7.18 1.69
C VAL A 8 -8.42 -7.41 0.27
N ALA A 9 -7.91 -8.60 -0.03
CA ALA A 9 -7.65 -8.99 -1.40
C ALA A 9 -8.97 -9.22 -2.13
N HIS A 10 -9.10 -8.67 -3.35
CA HIS A 10 -10.32 -8.83 -4.14
C HIS A 10 -10.69 -10.31 -4.37
N ALA A 11 -11.95 -10.58 -4.66
CA ALA A 11 -12.45 -11.91 -4.95
C ALA A 11 -11.87 -12.46 -6.27
N SER A 12 -12.05 -13.77 -6.49
CA SER A 12 -11.51 -14.47 -7.65
C SER A 12 -12.02 -13.90 -8.97
N THR A 13 -11.08 -13.77 -9.92
CA THR A 13 -11.31 -13.39 -11.32
C THR A 13 -10.88 -14.54 -12.23
N ALA A 14 -11.22 -14.47 -13.52
CA ALA A 14 -10.75 -15.44 -14.48
C ALA A 14 -9.21 -15.49 -14.57
N ALA A 15 -8.52 -14.38 -14.32
CA ALA A 15 -7.06 -14.35 -14.27
C ALA A 15 -6.52 -15.07 -13.04
N THR A 16 -7.05 -14.79 -11.83
CA THR A 16 -6.61 -15.49 -10.61
C THR A 16 -6.86 -16.99 -10.68
N ALA A 17 -8.02 -17.42 -11.23
CA ALA A 17 -8.36 -18.83 -11.38
C ALA A 17 -7.44 -19.57 -12.36
N ARG A 18 -6.82 -18.87 -13.31
CA ARG A 18 -5.94 -19.40 -14.35
C ARG A 18 -4.46 -19.04 -14.15
N ALA A 19 -4.10 -18.47 -12.99
CA ALA A 19 -2.77 -17.99 -12.68
C ALA A 19 -2.18 -17.03 -13.74
N LEU A 20 -3.02 -16.13 -14.28
CA LEU A 20 -2.61 -15.09 -15.23
C LEU A 20 -2.39 -13.77 -14.49
N PHE A 21 -1.50 -12.95 -15.01
CA PHE A 21 -1.41 -11.54 -14.60
C PHE A 21 -2.64 -10.77 -15.10
N SER A 22 -3.29 -10.03 -14.20
CA SER A 22 -4.55 -9.33 -14.49
C SER A 22 -4.44 -8.32 -15.64
N ARG A 23 -5.54 -8.20 -16.43
CA ARG A 23 -5.78 -7.14 -17.43
C ARG A 23 -6.87 -6.17 -17.01
N ASP A 24 -7.29 -6.19 -15.74
CA ASP A 24 -8.42 -5.43 -15.21
C ASP A 24 -9.80 -6.05 -15.54
N GLU A 25 -9.87 -7.38 -15.50
CA GLU A 25 -11.13 -8.11 -15.62
C GLU A 25 -11.96 -8.02 -14.33
N GLY A 26 -13.28 -8.20 -14.47
CA GLY A 26 -14.21 -8.30 -13.34
C GLY A 26 -14.16 -9.64 -12.62
N LEU A 27 -15.01 -9.80 -11.62
CA LEU A 27 -15.12 -11.03 -10.87
C LEU A 27 -15.68 -12.16 -11.74
N GLU A 28 -15.17 -13.38 -11.54
CA GLU A 28 -15.83 -14.57 -12.06
C GLU A 28 -17.10 -14.91 -11.24
N PRO A 29 -18.04 -15.70 -11.75
CA PRO A 29 -19.29 -16.00 -11.04
C PRO A 29 -19.08 -16.57 -9.62
N ARG A 30 -18.08 -17.44 -9.43
CA ARG A 30 -17.72 -17.96 -8.10
C ARG A 30 -17.17 -16.90 -7.19
N GLY A 31 -16.31 -16.00 -7.71
CA GLY A 31 -15.75 -14.88 -6.98
C GLY A 31 -16.85 -13.91 -6.52
N ALA A 32 -17.77 -13.56 -7.40
CA ALA A 32 -18.91 -12.72 -7.09
C ALA A 32 -19.84 -13.36 -6.01
N ALA A 33 -20.16 -14.66 -6.16
CA ALA A 33 -20.94 -15.39 -5.18
C ALA A 33 -20.23 -15.46 -3.82
N ALA A 34 -18.93 -15.74 -3.79
CA ALA A 34 -18.16 -15.80 -2.56
C ALA A 34 -18.09 -14.42 -1.86
N ALA A 35 -17.88 -13.34 -2.62
CA ALA A 35 -17.89 -11.98 -2.09
C ALA A 35 -19.27 -11.59 -1.51
N GLY A 36 -20.37 -11.95 -2.18
CA GLY A 36 -21.73 -11.71 -1.70
C GLY A 36 -22.11 -12.53 -0.45
N ALA A 37 -21.49 -13.70 -0.27
CA ALA A 37 -21.66 -14.54 0.92
C ALA A 37 -20.77 -14.15 2.10
N ALA A 38 -19.75 -13.30 1.88
CA ALA A 38 -18.86 -12.83 2.92
C ALA A 38 -19.42 -11.56 3.59
N SER A 39 -19.03 -11.36 4.85
CA SER A 39 -19.34 -10.14 5.61
C SER A 39 -18.18 -9.16 5.54
N ALA A 40 -18.46 -7.89 5.31
CA ALA A 40 -17.50 -6.84 5.55
C ALA A 40 -17.05 -6.81 7.01
N PRO A 41 -15.80 -6.39 7.30
CA PRO A 41 -15.34 -6.14 8.67
C PRO A 41 -16.30 -5.18 9.41
N ARG A 42 -16.47 -5.39 10.72
CA ARG A 42 -17.39 -4.57 11.50
C ARG A 42 -16.78 -3.25 11.95
N ARG A 43 -17.65 -2.25 12.27
CA ARG A 43 -17.27 -0.92 12.81
C ARG A 43 -16.30 -0.16 11.88
N ILE A 44 -16.63 -0.14 10.60
CA ILE A 44 -15.87 0.59 9.59
C ILE A 44 -16.19 2.07 9.73
N THR A 45 -15.15 2.92 9.71
CA THR A 45 -15.28 4.38 9.64
C THR A 45 -14.99 4.91 8.23
N ARG A 46 -14.22 4.14 7.44
CA ARG A 46 -13.87 4.49 6.06
C ARG A 46 -13.68 3.22 5.24
N ALA A 47 -14.18 3.23 4.01
CA ALA A 47 -13.89 2.22 3.02
C ALA A 47 -13.27 2.84 1.77
N VAL A 48 -12.20 2.23 1.27
CA VAL A 48 -11.53 2.61 0.02
C VAL A 48 -11.28 1.36 -0.83
N CYS A 49 -11.13 1.53 -2.14
CA CYS A 49 -10.79 0.42 -3.01
C CYS A 49 -9.84 0.84 -4.13
N SER A 50 -9.12 -0.12 -4.67
CA SER A 50 -8.37 0.03 -5.93
C SER A 50 -9.31 0.47 -7.06
N PRO A 51 -8.82 1.22 -8.05
CA PRO A 51 -9.58 1.56 -9.26
C PRO A 51 -9.91 0.35 -10.14
N ALA A 52 -9.24 -0.78 -9.93
CA ALA A 52 -9.44 -1.99 -10.72
C ALA A 52 -10.84 -2.56 -10.54
N ARG A 53 -11.42 -3.02 -11.65
CA ARG A 53 -12.79 -3.54 -11.71
C ARG A 53 -13.09 -4.63 -10.66
N ALA A 54 -12.18 -5.60 -10.50
CA ALA A 54 -12.34 -6.66 -9.52
C ALA A 54 -12.43 -6.14 -8.07
N ALA A 55 -11.67 -5.10 -7.71
CA ALA A 55 -11.70 -4.50 -6.38
C ALA A 55 -12.98 -3.70 -6.14
N VAL A 56 -13.45 -2.95 -7.14
CA VAL A 56 -14.72 -2.20 -7.08
C VAL A 56 -15.90 -3.15 -6.93
N GLU A 57 -15.96 -4.21 -7.76
CA GLU A 57 -17.01 -5.22 -7.69
C GLU A 57 -16.98 -5.98 -6.35
N THR A 58 -15.79 -6.30 -5.82
CA THR A 58 -15.65 -6.93 -4.49
C THR A 58 -16.15 -6.00 -3.39
N ALA A 59 -15.78 -4.71 -3.41
CA ALA A 59 -16.26 -3.74 -2.43
C ALA A 59 -17.78 -3.62 -2.46
N GLY A 60 -18.38 -3.55 -3.65
CA GLY A 60 -19.84 -3.53 -3.83
C GLY A 60 -20.52 -4.79 -3.30
N ALA A 61 -19.99 -5.98 -3.60
CA ALA A 61 -20.53 -7.26 -3.13
C ALA A 61 -20.44 -7.40 -1.59
N LEU A 62 -19.42 -6.83 -0.95
CA LEU A 62 -19.28 -6.74 0.51
C LEU A 62 -20.18 -5.66 1.14
N GLY A 63 -20.96 -4.92 0.36
CA GLY A 63 -21.81 -3.82 0.85
C GLY A 63 -21.01 -2.59 1.33
N LEU A 64 -19.80 -2.40 0.84
CA LEU A 64 -18.94 -1.27 1.20
C LEU A 64 -19.19 -0.08 0.27
N ALA A 65 -19.56 1.08 0.82
CA ALA A 65 -19.51 2.36 0.12
C ALA A 65 -18.05 2.84 0.04
N ALA A 66 -17.26 2.20 -0.82
CA ALA A 66 -15.82 2.46 -0.93
C ALA A 66 -15.52 3.59 -1.93
N THR A 67 -14.62 4.51 -1.53
CA THR A 67 -14.06 5.52 -2.44
C THR A 67 -12.87 4.92 -3.17
N VAL A 68 -12.79 5.17 -4.47
CA VAL A 68 -11.64 4.72 -5.29
C VAL A 68 -10.38 5.49 -4.90
N ASP A 69 -9.29 4.76 -4.67
CA ASP A 69 -7.98 5.31 -4.33
C ASP A 69 -6.90 4.73 -5.27
N PRO A 70 -6.31 5.57 -6.16
CA PRO A 70 -5.29 5.13 -7.10
C PRO A 70 -4.03 4.54 -6.44
N GLY A 71 -3.73 4.93 -5.19
CA GLY A 71 -2.60 4.38 -4.43
C GLY A 71 -2.72 2.88 -4.15
N LEU A 72 -3.94 2.33 -4.27
CA LEU A 72 -4.26 0.91 -4.11
C LEU A 72 -4.28 0.13 -5.43
N ALA A 73 -3.88 0.75 -6.56
CA ALA A 73 -3.82 0.07 -7.85
C ALA A 73 -2.93 -1.18 -7.80
N ASP A 74 -3.22 -2.15 -8.66
CA ASP A 74 -2.42 -3.37 -8.76
C ASP A 74 -0.96 -3.08 -9.18
N TRP A 75 -0.11 -4.06 -9.05
CA TRP A 75 1.25 -4.04 -9.58
C TRP A 75 1.21 -3.94 -11.11
N HIS A 76 1.79 -2.89 -11.66
CA HIS A 76 1.81 -2.68 -13.09
C HIS A 76 2.88 -3.55 -13.77
N LEU A 77 2.47 -4.68 -14.32
CA LEU A 77 3.34 -5.67 -14.95
C LEU A 77 3.44 -5.52 -16.49
N GLY A 78 3.20 -4.32 -17.01
CA GLY A 78 3.47 -3.96 -18.39
C GLY A 78 2.98 -5.00 -19.41
N GLU A 79 3.89 -5.50 -20.24
CA GLU A 79 3.62 -6.46 -21.31
C GLU A 79 3.28 -7.89 -20.81
N TRP A 80 3.52 -8.19 -19.53
CA TRP A 80 3.17 -9.49 -18.97
C TRP A 80 1.70 -9.61 -18.60
N ARG A 81 0.94 -8.53 -18.61
CA ARG A 81 -0.49 -8.53 -18.30
C ARG A 81 -1.27 -9.47 -19.24
N GLY A 82 -2.09 -10.34 -18.65
CA GLY A 82 -2.91 -11.34 -19.34
C GLY A 82 -2.17 -12.61 -19.75
N ARG A 83 -0.90 -12.75 -19.38
CA ARG A 83 -0.08 -13.93 -19.64
C ARG A 83 0.13 -14.73 -18.34
N ALA A 84 0.40 -16.02 -18.48
CA ALA A 84 0.81 -16.85 -17.35
C ALA A 84 2.32 -16.74 -17.11
N LEU A 85 2.75 -16.85 -15.86
CA LEU A 85 4.17 -16.78 -15.51
C LEU A 85 4.99 -17.90 -16.15
N ASP A 86 4.45 -19.10 -16.23
CA ASP A 86 5.10 -20.25 -16.86
C ASP A 86 5.27 -20.07 -18.37
N GLU A 87 4.28 -19.47 -19.06
CA GLU A 87 4.39 -19.10 -20.47
C GLU A 87 5.51 -18.09 -20.69
N ILE A 88 5.61 -17.08 -19.82
CA ILE A 88 6.68 -16.06 -19.89
C ILE A 88 8.03 -16.71 -19.59
N ALA A 89 8.11 -17.55 -18.57
CA ALA A 89 9.34 -18.25 -18.20
C ALA A 89 9.85 -19.18 -19.30
N ALA A 90 8.95 -19.81 -20.05
CA ALA A 90 9.33 -20.63 -21.20
C ALA A 90 9.90 -19.79 -22.36
N ALA A 91 9.33 -18.60 -22.62
CA ALA A 91 9.75 -17.72 -23.70
C ALA A 91 10.95 -16.81 -23.33
N HIS A 92 11.01 -16.34 -22.08
CA HIS A 92 11.96 -15.36 -21.58
C HIS A 92 12.48 -15.72 -20.19
N PRO A 93 13.21 -16.85 -20.01
CA PRO A 93 13.63 -17.35 -18.70
C PRO A 93 14.59 -16.37 -17.99
N ALA A 94 15.44 -15.66 -18.72
CA ALA A 94 16.35 -14.67 -18.13
C ALA A 94 15.61 -13.47 -17.53
N ASP A 95 14.53 -13.02 -18.17
CA ASP A 95 13.72 -11.90 -17.68
C ASP A 95 13.00 -12.28 -16.39
N VAL A 96 12.43 -13.50 -16.32
CA VAL A 96 11.79 -14.00 -15.10
C VAL A 96 12.82 -14.18 -13.98
N ALA A 97 14.02 -14.70 -14.29
CA ALA A 97 15.08 -14.84 -13.30
C ALA A 97 15.52 -13.47 -12.75
N ALA A 98 15.71 -12.48 -13.60
CA ALA A 98 16.04 -11.11 -13.18
C ALA A 98 14.93 -10.51 -12.32
N TRP A 99 13.67 -10.62 -12.73
CA TRP A 99 12.52 -10.11 -11.99
C TRP A 99 12.36 -10.72 -10.58
N LEU A 100 12.69 -12.01 -10.41
CA LEU A 100 12.63 -12.68 -9.11
C LEU A 100 13.81 -12.37 -8.21
N ALA A 101 15.01 -12.11 -8.78
CA ALA A 101 16.24 -11.92 -8.04
C ALA A 101 16.55 -10.46 -7.71
N ASP A 102 16.23 -9.54 -8.61
CA ASP A 102 16.52 -8.11 -8.49
C ASP A 102 15.23 -7.30 -8.31
N PRO A 103 15.01 -6.68 -7.13
CA PRO A 103 13.80 -5.91 -6.88
C PRO A 103 13.66 -4.64 -7.74
N ASP A 104 14.76 -4.17 -8.36
CA ASP A 104 14.74 -3.02 -9.25
C ASP A 104 14.47 -3.42 -10.71
N ALA A 105 14.57 -4.71 -11.05
CA ALA A 105 14.29 -5.20 -12.37
C ALA A 105 12.81 -5.10 -12.74
N ALA A 106 12.53 -4.57 -13.93
CA ALA A 106 11.18 -4.48 -14.51
C ALA A 106 11.21 -4.91 -15.99
N PRO A 107 11.57 -6.16 -16.31
CA PRO A 107 11.72 -6.63 -17.69
C PRO A 107 10.41 -6.59 -18.48
N HIS A 108 9.28 -6.52 -17.79
CA HIS A 108 7.94 -6.36 -18.35
C HIS A 108 7.60 -4.91 -18.77
N GLY A 109 8.51 -3.94 -18.55
CA GLY A 109 8.29 -2.52 -18.89
C GLY A 109 7.26 -1.80 -18.00
N GLY A 110 6.98 -2.37 -16.82
CA GLY A 110 6.05 -1.79 -15.84
C GLY A 110 6.74 -1.29 -14.58
N GLU A 111 6.09 -1.46 -13.43
CA GLU A 111 6.57 -1.05 -12.11
C GLU A 111 7.52 -2.10 -11.52
N SER A 112 8.71 -1.71 -11.04
CA SER A 112 9.60 -2.64 -10.31
C SER A 112 9.04 -2.99 -8.93
N LEU A 113 9.56 -4.04 -8.28
CA LEU A 113 9.16 -4.36 -6.91
C LEU A 113 9.53 -3.23 -5.95
N THR A 114 10.70 -2.60 -6.10
CA THR A 114 11.10 -1.43 -5.30
C THR A 114 10.11 -0.29 -5.46
N ALA A 115 9.65 0.00 -6.68
CA ALA A 115 8.68 1.06 -6.94
C ALA A 115 7.31 0.74 -6.30
N LEU A 116 6.85 -0.51 -6.40
CA LEU A 116 5.63 -0.97 -5.72
C LEU A 116 5.74 -0.80 -4.20
N LEU A 117 6.84 -1.24 -3.60
CA LEU A 117 7.08 -1.10 -2.15
C LEU A 117 7.08 0.37 -1.72
N ALA A 118 7.74 1.26 -2.49
CA ALA A 118 7.78 2.69 -2.22
C ALA A 118 6.38 3.34 -2.32
N ARG A 119 5.59 2.99 -3.35
CA ARG A 119 4.21 3.48 -3.52
C ARG A 119 3.33 3.08 -2.34
N VAL A 120 3.40 1.80 -1.94
CA VAL A 120 2.60 1.30 -0.82
C VAL A 120 3.08 1.88 0.52
N ALA A 121 4.38 2.09 0.71
CA ALA A 121 4.93 2.77 1.89
C ALA A 121 4.40 4.21 1.98
N GLY A 122 4.41 4.96 0.89
CA GLY A 122 3.85 6.31 0.81
C GLY A 122 2.34 6.34 1.15
N TRP A 123 1.59 5.37 0.63
CA TRP A 123 0.16 5.24 0.94
C TRP A 123 -0.07 4.93 2.44
N LEU A 124 0.68 4.00 3.03
CA LEU A 124 0.62 3.66 4.47
C LEU A 124 1.06 4.81 5.37
N ALA A 125 1.96 5.67 4.92
CA ALA A 125 2.43 6.84 5.68
C ALA A 125 1.38 7.97 5.82
N GLY A 126 0.23 7.85 5.16
CA GLY A 126 -0.88 8.76 5.37
C GLY A 126 -1.44 9.42 4.12
N ALA A 127 -0.78 9.35 2.97
CA ALA A 127 -1.30 9.93 1.73
C ALA A 127 -2.68 9.34 1.32
N GLY A 128 -2.92 8.05 1.63
CA GLY A 128 -4.20 7.39 1.37
C GLY A 128 -5.19 7.40 2.54
N LEU A 129 -4.74 7.71 3.76
CA LEU A 129 -5.58 7.63 4.97
C LEU A 129 -6.09 9.00 5.45
N SER A 130 -5.54 10.10 4.91
CA SER A 130 -5.81 11.47 5.37
C SER A 130 -6.96 12.18 4.65
N ALA A 131 -7.48 11.65 3.55
CA ALA A 131 -8.58 12.29 2.82
C ALA A 131 -9.94 11.99 3.50
N GLY A 132 -10.46 12.96 4.23
CA GLY A 132 -11.90 13.06 4.53
C GLY A 132 -12.69 13.35 3.25
N PRO A 133 -14.05 13.32 3.30
CA PRO A 133 -14.92 13.50 2.12
C PRO A 133 -14.76 14.83 1.37
N ASP A 134 -13.97 15.79 1.89
CA ASP A 134 -13.78 17.13 1.32
C ASP A 134 -12.40 17.34 0.65
N GLY A 135 -11.63 16.26 0.38
CA GLY A 135 -10.32 16.35 -0.28
C GLY A 135 -10.45 16.63 -1.77
N ALA A 136 -10.47 17.92 -2.12
CA ALA A 136 -10.31 18.38 -3.51
C ALA A 136 -9.10 17.73 -4.18
N ALA A 137 -9.30 17.27 -5.42
CA ALA A 137 -8.29 16.72 -6.30
C ALA A 137 -7.05 17.65 -6.37
N GLY A 138 -6.01 17.30 -5.63
CA GLY A 138 -4.70 17.91 -5.78
C GLY A 138 -4.11 17.42 -7.11
N ALA A 139 -4.04 18.34 -8.08
CA ALA A 139 -3.43 18.13 -9.38
C ALA A 139 -1.98 17.66 -9.22
N TRP A 140 -1.70 16.45 -9.68
CA TRP A 140 -0.35 15.98 -9.89
C TRP A 140 0.20 16.69 -11.12
N GLY A 141 1.00 17.74 -10.86
CA GLY A 141 1.71 18.45 -11.91
C GLY A 141 2.66 17.50 -12.67
N SER A 142 2.47 17.42 -13.95
CA SER A 142 3.44 16.89 -14.92
C SER A 142 4.70 17.77 -14.85
N GLY A 143 5.69 17.34 -14.06
CA GLY A 143 7.01 17.96 -13.99
C GLY A 143 7.98 17.19 -14.86
N GLY A 144 8.37 17.84 -15.97
CA GLY A 144 9.29 17.32 -16.98
C GLY A 144 10.69 17.03 -16.41
N SER A 145 11.31 16.08 -17.09
CA SER A 145 12.72 15.75 -17.12
C SER A 145 13.61 16.99 -17.19
N THR A 146 14.58 17.10 -16.27
CA THR A 146 16.01 17.45 -16.56
C THR A 146 16.79 17.45 -15.25
N GLY A 147 18.00 16.86 -15.26
CA GLY A 147 18.98 17.12 -14.20
C GLY A 147 19.67 15.90 -13.60
N ARG A 148 20.58 15.35 -14.38
CA ARG A 148 21.67 14.45 -13.96
C ARG A 148 22.58 15.17 -12.96
N ALA A 149 22.71 14.67 -11.71
CA ALA A 149 23.89 14.94 -10.89
C ALA A 149 24.15 13.73 -9.98
N GLY A 150 25.33 13.13 -10.14
CA GLY A 150 25.80 12.00 -9.39
C GLY A 150 26.15 12.36 -7.95
N LEU A 151 25.97 11.41 -7.06
CA LEU A 151 26.58 11.39 -5.74
C LEU A 151 27.14 9.98 -5.49
N THR A 152 28.42 9.85 -5.77
CA THR A 152 29.29 8.85 -5.17
C THR A 152 29.55 9.27 -3.73
N GLY A 153 29.24 8.41 -2.76
CA GLY A 153 29.53 8.64 -1.35
C GLY A 153 29.88 7.34 -0.65
N ALA A 154 31.18 7.12 -0.50
CA ALA A 154 31.83 5.97 0.13
C ALA A 154 31.54 5.90 1.63
N TRP A 155 31.42 4.69 2.14
CA TRP A 155 31.46 4.36 3.57
C TRP A 155 32.91 4.47 4.08
N GLY A 156 33.14 5.38 5.06
CA GLY A 156 34.41 5.53 5.77
C GLY A 156 34.16 5.64 7.26
N SER A 157 34.79 4.72 7.97
CA SER A 157 34.81 4.57 9.42
C SER A 157 35.74 5.60 10.11
N GLY A 158 35.37 6.03 11.33
CA GLY A 158 36.30 6.27 12.44
C GLY A 158 36.78 7.70 12.71
N GLY A 159 36.76 8.10 13.98
CA GLY A 159 37.68 9.05 14.54
C GLY A 159 37.10 10.09 15.50
N SER A 160 37.26 9.82 16.78
CA SER A 160 37.12 10.71 17.96
C SER A 160 38.08 11.88 17.92
N ALA A 161 37.69 13.08 18.37
CA ALA A 161 38.48 13.91 19.27
C ALA A 161 37.75 15.19 19.72
N ALA A 162 37.96 15.54 20.96
CA ALA A 162 37.47 16.63 21.77
C ALA A 162 38.05 18.01 21.40
N GLY A 163 37.34 19.08 21.78
CA GLY A 163 37.87 20.43 21.80
C GLY A 163 36.89 21.45 22.34
N ALA A 164 37.24 22.00 23.52
CA ALA A 164 36.51 22.96 24.29
C ALA A 164 36.65 24.42 23.76
N GLY A 165 35.74 25.31 24.13
CA GLY A 165 35.92 26.75 24.01
C GLY A 165 34.69 27.59 24.22
N ALA A 166 34.53 28.09 25.32
CA ALA A 166 33.97 29.15 26.09
C ALA A 166 33.48 30.43 25.36
N GLY A 167 32.40 31.03 25.89
CA GLY A 167 32.35 32.44 26.17
C GLY A 167 31.30 33.30 25.51
N GLY A 168 30.45 33.99 26.31
CA GLY A 168 29.91 35.29 25.98
C GLY A 168 28.40 35.48 26.03
N SER A 169 27.92 35.80 27.15
CA SER A 169 27.03 36.74 27.83
C SER A 169 25.99 37.55 27.03
N ALA A 170 24.78 37.52 27.58
CA ALA A 170 23.81 38.59 27.93
C ALA A 170 23.13 39.43 26.84
N GLY A 171 21.79 39.48 26.94
CA GLY A 171 20.94 40.46 26.34
C GLY A 171 19.45 40.18 26.57
N SER A 172 18.93 40.74 27.68
CA SER A 172 17.54 40.79 28.06
C SER A 172 16.71 41.72 27.17
N ALA A 173 15.53 41.28 26.68
CA ALA A 173 14.41 42.20 26.48
C ALA A 173 13.10 41.39 26.41
N ALA A 174 12.20 41.71 27.33
CA ALA A 174 10.83 41.23 27.42
C ALA A 174 9.97 41.84 26.30
N GLY A 175 9.16 41.01 25.64
CA GLY A 175 8.11 41.42 24.74
C GLY A 175 6.99 40.42 24.78
N ALA A 176 5.97 40.68 25.60
CA ALA A 176 4.74 39.92 25.63
C ALA A 176 3.91 40.21 24.38
N GLY A 177 3.86 39.26 23.44
CA GLY A 177 2.93 39.22 22.32
C GLY A 177 1.78 38.25 22.61
N PRO A 178 0.57 38.51 22.06
CA PRO A 178 -0.65 37.78 22.43
C PRO A 178 -0.59 36.34 22.00
N ALA A 179 -1.16 35.49 22.85
CA ALA A 179 -1.35 34.05 22.62
C ALA A 179 -2.06 33.79 21.30
N ALA A 180 -1.31 33.33 20.33
CA ALA A 180 -1.87 32.75 19.13
C ALA A 180 -2.58 31.46 19.51
N GLY A 181 -3.88 31.44 19.27
CA GLY A 181 -4.75 30.32 19.55
C GLY A 181 -4.17 29.04 18.94
N ALA A 182 -4.06 27.99 19.75
CA ALA A 182 -3.80 26.66 19.32
C ALA A 182 -4.91 26.27 18.35
N GLY A 183 -4.59 26.27 17.05
CA GLY A 183 -5.41 25.65 16.04
C GLY A 183 -5.63 24.17 16.39
N PRO A 184 -6.76 23.57 15.98
CA PRO A 184 -7.05 22.20 16.34
C PRO A 184 -5.93 21.31 15.84
N VAL A 185 -5.18 20.73 16.75
CA VAL A 185 -4.28 19.61 16.48
C VAL A 185 -5.17 18.54 15.85
N GLY A 186 -5.00 18.33 14.55
CA GLY A 186 -5.75 17.35 13.81
C GLY A 186 -5.64 15.99 14.50
N GLY A 187 -6.65 15.65 15.25
CA GLY A 187 -6.74 14.36 15.93
C GLY A 187 -6.66 13.27 14.88
N ALA A 188 -5.59 12.47 14.92
CA ALA A 188 -5.48 11.27 14.11
C ALA A 188 -6.74 10.44 14.39
N ALA A 189 -7.58 10.27 13.38
CA ALA A 189 -8.87 9.62 13.50
C ALA A 189 -8.66 8.19 14.01
N VAL A 190 -9.14 7.95 15.22
CA VAL A 190 -9.28 6.61 15.79
C VAL A 190 -10.38 5.92 14.99
N GLY A 191 -10.00 5.21 13.92
CA GLY A 191 -10.96 4.64 13.01
C GLY A 191 -10.52 3.30 12.46
N HIS A 192 -11.47 2.59 11.85
CA HIS A 192 -11.25 1.38 11.11
C HIS A 192 -11.41 1.64 9.62
N THR A 193 -10.31 1.68 8.90
CA THR A 193 -10.30 1.75 7.44
C THR A 193 -10.29 0.34 6.85
N VAL A 194 -11.17 0.08 5.89
CA VAL A 194 -11.13 -1.12 5.05
C VAL A 194 -10.70 -0.72 3.65
N ALA A 195 -9.69 -1.40 3.11
CA ALA A 195 -9.16 -1.16 1.77
C ALA A 195 -9.24 -2.43 0.94
N VAL A 196 -10.07 -2.44 -0.11
CA VAL A 196 -10.16 -3.57 -1.06
C VAL A 196 -9.13 -3.35 -2.16
N THR A 197 -8.22 -4.31 -2.31
CA THR A 197 -7.07 -4.18 -3.22
C THR A 197 -6.60 -5.54 -3.77
N HIS A 198 -5.35 -5.65 -4.15
CA HIS A 198 -4.73 -6.78 -4.83
C HIS A 198 -3.76 -7.53 -3.92
N ALA A 199 -3.51 -8.80 -4.21
CA ALA A 199 -2.55 -9.61 -3.47
C ALA A 199 -1.14 -8.98 -3.45
N ALA A 200 -0.70 -8.37 -4.56
CA ALA A 200 0.60 -7.71 -4.62
C ALA A 200 0.70 -6.51 -3.67
N VAL A 201 -0.35 -5.68 -3.59
CA VAL A 201 -0.40 -4.54 -2.66
C VAL A 201 -0.44 -4.99 -1.20
N VAL A 202 -1.18 -6.06 -0.89
CA VAL A 202 -1.21 -6.66 0.46
C VAL A 202 0.17 -7.19 0.86
N ARG A 203 0.85 -7.93 -0.03
CA ARG A 203 2.24 -8.41 0.19
C ARG A 203 3.19 -7.25 0.45
N ALA A 204 3.14 -6.21 -0.40
CA ALA A 204 3.95 -5.01 -0.23
C ALA A 204 3.69 -4.32 1.10
N ALA A 205 2.44 -4.18 1.52
CA ALA A 205 2.07 -3.58 2.81
C ALA A 205 2.64 -4.37 3.99
N VAL A 206 2.65 -5.70 3.93
CA VAL A 206 3.26 -6.56 4.97
C VAL A 206 4.77 -6.39 5.00
N VAL A 207 5.46 -6.45 3.84
CA VAL A 207 6.92 -6.25 3.74
C VAL A 207 7.32 -4.90 4.32
N VAL A 208 6.64 -3.82 3.91
CA VAL A 208 6.88 -2.46 4.39
C VAL A 208 6.64 -2.35 5.90
N THR A 209 5.53 -2.90 6.39
CA THR A 209 5.17 -2.82 7.82
C THR A 209 6.17 -3.56 8.71
N LEU A 210 6.71 -4.68 8.24
CA LEU A 210 7.70 -5.47 8.96
C LEU A 210 9.14 -4.93 8.82
N GLY A 211 9.39 -3.97 7.92
CA GLY A 211 10.75 -3.56 7.54
C GLY A 211 11.55 -4.73 6.95
N ALA A 212 10.86 -5.69 6.33
CA ALA A 212 11.49 -6.87 5.77
C ALA A 212 12.21 -6.54 4.44
N PRO A 213 13.26 -7.28 4.07
CA PRO A 213 13.88 -7.12 2.77
C PRO A 213 12.89 -7.45 1.63
N PRO A 214 13.05 -6.86 0.43
CA PRO A 214 12.14 -7.07 -0.72
C PRO A 214 11.88 -8.54 -1.05
N ALA A 215 12.88 -9.42 -0.87
CA ALA A 215 12.75 -10.87 -1.07
C ALA A 215 11.66 -11.52 -0.19
N GLY A 216 11.25 -10.88 0.91
CA GLY A 216 10.13 -11.31 1.75
C GLY A 216 8.78 -11.29 1.02
N PHE A 217 8.64 -10.46 -0.02
CA PHE A 217 7.44 -10.33 -0.84
C PHE A 217 6.98 -11.68 -1.42
N TRP A 218 7.92 -12.48 -1.89
CA TRP A 218 7.67 -13.78 -2.52
C TRP A 218 7.26 -14.89 -1.53
N ARG A 219 7.39 -14.63 -0.23
CA ARG A 219 7.12 -15.59 0.86
C ARG A 219 5.77 -15.37 1.55
N ILE A 220 5.00 -14.38 1.10
CA ILE A 220 3.70 -14.05 1.66
C ILE A 220 2.61 -14.58 0.74
N ASP A 221 1.80 -15.50 1.25
CA ASP A 221 0.61 -15.96 0.55
C ASP A 221 -0.59 -15.07 0.86
N VAL A 222 -1.33 -14.70 -0.19
CA VAL A 222 -2.54 -13.88 -0.10
C VAL A 222 -3.59 -14.46 -1.03
N ALA A 223 -4.51 -15.22 -0.48
CA ALA A 223 -5.63 -15.78 -1.23
C ALA A 223 -6.73 -14.72 -1.48
N PRO A 224 -7.54 -14.88 -2.53
CA PRO A 224 -8.72 -14.04 -2.75
C PRO A 224 -9.66 -14.03 -1.54
N LEU A 225 -10.31 -12.90 -1.27
CA LEU A 225 -11.22 -12.67 -0.13
C LEU A 225 -10.61 -12.94 1.25
N THR A 226 -9.28 -12.85 1.37
CA THR A 226 -8.65 -12.85 2.69
C THR A 226 -8.32 -11.43 3.14
N ALA A 227 -8.30 -11.25 4.45
CA ALA A 227 -7.98 -9.99 5.11
C ALA A 227 -6.60 -10.01 5.76
N THR A 228 -5.86 -8.92 5.62
CA THR A 228 -4.66 -8.61 6.41
C THR A 228 -4.97 -7.42 7.31
N VAL A 229 -4.73 -7.57 8.60
CA VAL A 229 -5.08 -6.57 9.61
C VAL A 229 -3.82 -5.92 10.15
N LEU A 230 -3.75 -4.60 10.00
CA LEU A 230 -2.71 -3.75 10.59
C LEU A 230 -3.31 -2.91 11.72
N ARG A 231 -2.53 -2.67 12.77
CA ARG A 231 -2.88 -1.77 13.87
C ARG A 231 -1.78 -0.76 14.11
N GLY A 232 -2.17 0.46 14.45
CA GLY A 232 -1.23 1.54 14.70
C GLY A 232 -1.71 2.86 14.13
N GLY A 233 -0.98 3.42 13.19
CA GLY A 233 -1.27 4.66 12.48
C GLY A 233 -0.15 4.97 11.49
N PRO A 234 -0.24 6.08 10.75
CA PRO A 234 0.77 6.49 9.79
C PRO A 234 2.19 6.40 10.35
N GLY A 235 3.08 5.73 9.63
CA GLY A 235 4.48 5.54 10.01
C GLY A 235 4.74 4.52 11.13
N ARG A 236 3.72 3.93 11.77
CA ARG A 236 3.87 2.96 12.86
C ARG A 236 2.79 1.88 12.83
N TRP A 237 2.74 1.11 11.77
CA TRP A 237 1.85 -0.02 11.64
C TRP A 237 2.47 -1.30 12.25
N THR A 238 1.62 -2.17 12.77
CA THR A 238 1.97 -3.51 13.27
C THR A 238 1.06 -4.52 12.60
N VAL A 239 1.62 -5.58 12.02
CA VAL A 239 0.85 -6.69 11.45
C VAL A 239 0.21 -7.48 12.59
N ARG A 240 -1.12 -7.63 12.58
CA ARG A 240 -1.89 -8.39 13.57
C ARG A 240 -2.31 -9.76 13.07
N GLY A 241 -2.42 -9.91 11.75
CA GLY A 241 -2.75 -11.17 11.11
C GLY A 241 -2.81 -11.00 9.61
N THR A 242 -2.50 -12.07 8.90
CA THR A 242 -2.54 -12.19 7.44
C THR A 242 -3.40 -13.38 7.06
N ALA A 243 -3.86 -13.43 5.81
CA ALA A 243 -4.67 -14.52 5.26
C ALA A 243 -5.90 -14.89 6.13
N LEU A 244 -6.46 -13.93 6.85
CA LEU A 244 -7.66 -14.15 7.66
C LEU A 244 -8.88 -14.26 6.75
N PRO A 245 -9.68 -15.35 6.85
CA PRO A 245 -10.92 -15.43 6.10
C PRO A 245 -11.88 -14.32 6.54
N LEU A 246 -12.71 -13.84 5.61
CA LEU A 246 -13.85 -13.00 5.97
C LEU A 246 -14.95 -13.88 6.57
N ASP A 247 -15.63 -13.37 7.62
CA ASP A 247 -16.75 -14.08 8.22
C ASP A 247 -17.88 -14.29 7.18
N PRO A 248 -18.62 -15.41 7.25
CA PRO A 248 -19.80 -15.58 6.42
C PRO A 248 -20.88 -14.54 6.77
N SER A 249 -21.64 -14.14 5.77
CA SER A 249 -22.76 -13.20 5.96
C SER A 249 -23.87 -13.86 6.80
N PRO A 250 -24.43 -13.18 7.81
CA PRO A 250 -25.43 -13.77 8.72
C PRO A 250 -26.76 -14.15 8.05
N GLY A 251 -26.93 -13.85 6.75
CA GLY A 251 -28.15 -14.15 5.97
C GLY A 251 -28.04 -15.25 4.93
N GLY A 252 -26.89 -15.90 4.79
CA GLY A 252 -26.65 -16.96 3.79
C GLY A 252 -26.94 -18.35 4.31
N ARG A 253 -28.21 -18.68 4.62
CA ARG A 253 -28.72 -20.05 4.74
C ARG A 253 -29.93 -20.22 3.85
#